data_504ccfd27b0e15c0b1f3a23b0121444b
#
_entry.id   504ccfd27b0e15c0b1f3a23b0121444b
#
_cell.length_a   1.000
_cell.length_b   1.000
_cell.length_c   1.000
_cell.angle_alpha   90.00
_cell.angle_beta   90.00
_cell.angle_gamma   90.00
#
_symmetry.space_group_name_H-M   'P 1'
#
loop_
_entity.id
_entity.type
_entity.pdbx_description
1 polymer ?
#
loop_
_entity_poly.entity_id
_entity_poly.type
_entity_poly.pdbx_seq_one_letter_code
_entity_poly.pdbx_strand_id
1 'polypeptide(L)'
;MKLSINKNTLESAVILCNAYVEKKDSSTITSHLFFHADEDKLLIKASDYEIGINYKIKKIRVESSGFATANAKSIADVIKSLNNEEVVLETIDNFLFVRQKSTKYKLPMFNHEDFPNFPNTEGKNQFDIDSSDLSRSLKKILPSIDTNNPKYSLNGAFLDIKTDKINFVGTDTKRLAIYTLEKANNQEFSFSIPKKAIMEMQKLFYEKIEIFYDQNMLIAKNENFEFFTKLINDKFPDYEKVIPKTFKQKLSFSTEDFIDSLKKISVVTEKMKLHFNKDKIIFEGISLDNMEAKTELEIQTGVSEEFNLTIKIKYLLDFLTSIEEEKFTLSVNEPNSAFIVKSQGLSMIIMPMIL
;
A
#
# COMPACT_ATOMS: atom_id res chain seq x y z
N MET A 1 -25.56 -18.50 -17.80
CA MET A 1 -25.34 -17.05 -17.60
C MET A 1 -25.31 -16.33 -18.95
N LYS A 2 -26.08 -15.23 -19.10
CA LYS A 2 -25.96 -14.34 -20.27
C LYS A 2 -26.24 -12.90 -19.86
N LEU A 3 -25.36 -11.99 -20.21
CA LEU A 3 -25.46 -10.57 -19.85
C LEU A 3 -24.82 -9.67 -20.91
N SER A 4 -25.24 -8.40 -20.92
CA SER A 4 -24.66 -7.33 -21.72
C SER A 4 -24.14 -6.21 -20.80
N ILE A 5 -22.94 -5.73 -21.05
CA ILE A 5 -22.27 -4.73 -20.24
C ILE A 5 -21.38 -3.82 -21.09
N ASN A 6 -21.26 -2.54 -20.72
CA ASN A 6 -20.31 -1.64 -21.36
C ASN A 6 -18.86 -2.11 -21.17
N LYS A 7 -18.08 -2.08 -22.25
CA LYS A 7 -16.68 -2.57 -22.26
C LYS A 7 -15.82 -1.88 -21.19
N ASN A 8 -15.88 -0.56 -21.06
CA ASN A 8 -15.04 0.17 -20.11
C ASN A 8 -15.37 -0.17 -18.65
N THR A 9 -16.66 -0.35 -18.35
CA THR A 9 -17.11 -0.78 -17.02
C THR A 9 -16.57 -2.17 -16.68
N LEU A 10 -16.67 -3.11 -17.63
CA LEU A 10 -16.15 -4.46 -17.45
C LEU A 10 -14.62 -4.48 -17.34
N GLU A 11 -13.93 -3.71 -18.18
CA GLU A 11 -12.47 -3.61 -18.17
C GLU A 11 -11.94 -3.10 -16.83
N SER A 12 -12.52 -2.00 -16.33
CA SER A 12 -12.12 -1.42 -15.05
C SER A 12 -12.29 -2.42 -13.90
N ALA A 13 -13.40 -3.13 -13.86
CA ALA A 13 -13.68 -4.14 -12.84
C ALA A 13 -12.73 -5.35 -12.94
N VAL A 14 -12.48 -5.85 -14.15
CA VAL A 14 -11.55 -6.96 -14.40
C VAL A 14 -10.12 -6.58 -14.03
N ILE A 15 -9.66 -5.37 -14.39
CA ILE A 15 -8.33 -4.86 -14.01
C ILE A 15 -8.21 -4.76 -12.48
N LEU A 16 -9.23 -4.21 -11.82
CA LEU A 16 -9.26 -4.13 -10.36
C LEU A 16 -9.13 -5.51 -9.73
N CYS A 17 -9.98 -6.46 -10.13
CA CYS A 17 -10.00 -7.81 -9.58
C CYS A 17 -8.72 -8.62 -9.90
N ASN A 18 -8.04 -8.33 -11.01
CA ASN A 18 -6.82 -9.03 -11.42
C ASN A 18 -5.62 -8.84 -10.46
N ALA A 19 -5.68 -7.86 -9.55
CA ALA A 19 -4.69 -7.67 -8.50
C ALA A 19 -4.73 -8.76 -7.40
N TYR A 20 -5.83 -9.49 -7.30
CA TYR A 20 -6.12 -10.43 -6.21
C TYR A 20 -5.97 -11.89 -6.59
N VAL A 21 -5.67 -12.22 -7.84
CA VAL A 21 -5.54 -13.60 -8.30
C VAL A 21 -4.15 -14.17 -8.08
N GLU A 22 -4.06 -15.51 -8.03
CA GLU A 22 -2.79 -16.24 -8.09
C GLU A 22 -2.14 -16.05 -9.47
N LYS A 23 -0.88 -15.64 -9.49
CA LYS A 23 -0.14 -15.32 -10.73
C LYS A 23 0.94 -16.33 -11.10
N LYS A 24 1.35 -17.18 -10.16
CA LYS A 24 2.45 -18.13 -10.35
C LYS A 24 1.99 -19.43 -10.98
N ASP A 25 0.76 -19.86 -10.67
CA ASP A 25 0.19 -21.11 -11.15
C ASP A 25 -1.17 -20.85 -11.82
N SER A 26 -1.19 -20.92 -13.16
CA SER A 26 -2.40 -20.74 -13.95
C SER A 26 -3.34 -21.94 -13.94
N SER A 27 -2.92 -23.08 -13.39
CA SER A 27 -3.73 -24.31 -13.29
C SER A 27 -4.69 -24.31 -12.10
N THR A 28 -4.57 -23.33 -11.19
CA THR A 28 -5.42 -23.22 -10.00
C THR A 28 -6.66 -22.38 -10.27
N ILE A 29 -7.76 -22.70 -9.57
CA ILE A 29 -9.01 -21.90 -9.66
C ILE A 29 -8.80 -20.45 -9.25
N THR A 30 -7.87 -20.18 -8.35
CA THR A 30 -7.51 -18.83 -7.88
C THR A 30 -6.76 -17.98 -8.91
N SER A 31 -6.33 -18.57 -10.05
CA SER A 31 -5.86 -17.82 -11.21
C SER A 31 -7.02 -17.28 -12.07
N HIS A 32 -8.25 -17.70 -11.79
CA HIS A 32 -9.46 -17.27 -12.48
C HIS A 32 -10.18 -16.16 -11.71
N LEU A 33 -10.89 -15.33 -12.45
CA LEU A 33 -11.99 -14.53 -11.92
C LEU A 33 -13.26 -15.36 -11.91
N PHE A 34 -14.03 -15.24 -10.85
CA PHE A 34 -15.36 -15.81 -10.75
C PHE A 34 -16.39 -14.73 -11.06
N PHE A 35 -17.38 -15.05 -11.88
CA PHE A 35 -18.47 -14.17 -12.28
C PHE A 35 -19.80 -14.79 -11.85
N HIS A 36 -20.66 -13.97 -11.25
CA HIS A 36 -22.04 -14.33 -10.95
C HIS A 36 -22.95 -13.20 -11.42
N ALA A 37 -23.79 -13.49 -12.40
CA ALA A 37 -24.81 -12.56 -12.87
C ALA A 37 -26.17 -12.95 -12.31
N ASP A 38 -26.85 -11.99 -11.71
CA ASP A 38 -28.21 -12.16 -11.19
C ASP A 38 -28.97 -10.83 -11.18
N GLU A 39 -30.26 -10.85 -11.48
CA GLU A 39 -31.11 -9.67 -11.63
C GLU A 39 -30.53 -8.65 -12.61
N ASP A 40 -30.02 -7.51 -12.07
CA ASP A 40 -29.37 -6.41 -12.82
C ASP A 40 -27.91 -6.21 -12.40
N LYS A 41 -27.27 -7.24 -11.83
CA LYS A 41 -25.96 -7.14 -11.19
C LYS A 41 -25.00 -8.19 -11.74
N LEU A 42 -23.73 -7.81 -11.79
CA LEU A 42 -22.60 -8.71 -11.98
C LEU A 42 -21.68 -8.62 -10.78
N LEU A 43 -21.47 -9.76 -10.14
CA LEU A 43 -20.51 -9.95 -9.09
C LEU A 43 -19.25 -10.55 -9.67
N ILE A 44 -18.10 -9.94 -9.43
CA ILE A 44 -16.78 -10.48 -9.81
C ILE A 44 -15.99 -10.75 -8.54
N LYS A 45 -15.56 -12.01 -8.34
CA LYS A 45 -14.69 -12.38 -7.22
C LYS A 45 -13.31 -12.76 -7.70
N ALA A 46 -12.31 -12.40 -6.90
CA ALA A 46 -10.93 -12.81 -7.07
C ALA A 46 -10.27 -13.03 -5.71
N SER A 47 -9.42 -14.06 -5.60
CA SER A 47 -8.65 -14.33 -4.37
C SER A 47 -7.44 -15.21 -4.65
N ASP A 48 -6.35 -15.00 -3.90
CA ASP A 48 -5.20 -15.89 -3.82
C ASP A 48 -5.12 -16.58 -2.45
N TYR A 49 -6.24 -16.69 -1.71
CA TYR A 49 -6.39 -17.15 -0.33
C TYR A 49 -5.80 -16.24 0.76
N GLU A 50 -4.90 -15.32 0.44
CA GLU A 50 -4.33 -14.36 1.41
C GLU A 50 -5.08 -13.03 1.40
N ILE A 51 -5.53 -12.64 0.21
CA ILE A 51 -6.28 -11.42 -0.06
C ILE A 51 -7.38 -11.73 -1.07
N GLY A 52 -8.50 -11.03 -0.99
CA GLY A 52 -9.56 -11.19 -1.98
C GLY A 52 -10.49 -10.00 -2.07
N ILE A 53 -11.18 -9.93 -3.18
CA ILE A 53 -12.20 -8.93 -3.47
C ILE A 53 -13.43 -9.55 -4.09
N ASN A 54 -14.59 -9.07 -3.66
CA ASN A 54 -15.89 -9.32 -4.22
C ASN A 54 -16.44 -7.98 -4.70
N TYR A 55 -16.41 -7.72 -6.00
CA TYR A 55 -16.76 -6.45 -6.60
C TYR A 55 -18.09 -6.51 -7.31
N LYS A 56 -19.00 -5.56 -7.05
CA LYS A 56 -20.37 -5.52 -7.56
C LYS A 56 -20.53 -4.43 -8.61
N ILE A 57 -20.99 -4.80 -9.78
CA ILE A 57 -21.43 -3.90 -10.83
C ILE A 57 -22.95 -3.95 -10.87
N LYS A 58 -23.62 -2.80 -10.75
CA LYS A 58 -25.08 -2.66 -10.77
C LYS A 58 -25.55 -2.07 -12.08
N LYS A 59 -26.84 -2.19 -12.37
CA LYS A 59 -27.50 -1.60 -13.54
C LYS A 59 -26.95 -2.13 -14.88
N ILE A 60 -26.77 -3.43 -14.96
CA ILE A 60 -26.42 -4.15 -16.19
C ILE A 60 -27.64 -4.92 -16.71
N ARG A 61 -27.62 -5.29 -17.98
CA ARG A 61 -28.66 -6.13 -18.57
C ARG A 61 -28.29 -7.59 -18.44
N VAL A 62 -28.99 -8.32 -17.58
CA VAL A 62 -28.87 -9.76 -17.42
C VAL A 62 -30.03 -10.42 -18.15
N GLU A 63 -29.75 -11.28 -19.16
CA GLU A 63 -30.76 -12.07 -19.90
C GLU A 63 -30.99 -13.42 -19.23
N SER A 64 -29.96 -14.02 -18.65
CA SER A 64 -30.08 -15.23 -17.83
C SER A 64 -29.04 -15.23 -16.70
N SER A 65 -29.50 -15.47 -15.47
CA SER A 65 -28.66 -15.61 -14.29
C SER A 65 -27.73 -16.84 -14.40
N GLY A 66 -26.65 -16.86 -13.63
CA GLY A 66 -25.72 -17.98 -13.56
C GLY A 66 -24.29 -17.56 -13.27
N PHE A 67 -23.37 -18.51 -13.44
CA PHE A 67 -21.99 -18.42 -13.04
C PHE A 67 -21.03 -18.61 -14.22
N ALA A 68 -19.84 -18.06 -14.10
CA ALA A 68 -18.73 -18.33 -15.00
C ALA A 68 -17.41 -18.21 -14.23
N THR A 69 -16.35 -18.83 -14.76
CA THR A 69 -14.98 -18.54 -14.39
C THR A 69 -14.16 -18.26 -15.64
N ALA A 70 -13.15 -17.42 -15.53
CA ALA A 70 -12.22 -17.19 -16.64
C ALA A 70 -10.84 -16.88 -16.08
N ASN A 71 -9.79 -17.40 -16.73
CA ASN A 71 -8.43 -17.03 -16.39
C ASN A 71 -8.27 -15.50 -16.45
N ALA A 72 -7.80 -14.91 -15.35
CA ALA A 72 -7.81 -13.47 -15.13
C ALA A 72 -6.99 -12.69 -16.17
N LYS A 73 -5.84 -13.24 -16.58
CA LYS A 73 -5.01 -12.64 -17.63
C LYS A 73 -5.69 -12.74 -18.98
N SER A 74 -6.20 -13.91 -19.34
CA SER A 74 -6.83 -14.13 -20.64
C SER A 74 -8.08 -13.28 -20.85
N ILE A 75 -8.96 -13.18 -19.83
CA ILE A 75 -10.15 -12.33 -19.92
C ILE A 75 -9.79 -10.85 -19.99
N ALA A 76 -8.78 -10.39 -19.26
CA ALA A 76 -8.29 -9.01 -19.31
C ALA A 76 -7.75 -8.66 -20.70
N ASP A 77 -6.92 -9.51 -21.29
CA ASP A 77 -6.36 -9.33 -22.63
C ASP A 77 -7.46 -9.28 -23.70
N VAL A 78 -8.44 -10.19 -23.61
CA VAL A 78 -9.62 -10.22 -24.50
C VAL A 78 -10.41 -8.91 -24.40
N ILE A 79 -10.80 -8.48 -23.19
CA ILE A 79 -11.59 -7.25 -23.02
C ILE A 79 -10.82 -6.02 -23.50
N LYS A 80 -9.53 -5.95 -23.23
CA LYS A 80 -8.66 -4.85 -23.68
C LYS A 80 -8.62 -4.71 -25.21
N SER A 81 -8.71 -5.83 -25.93
CA SER A 81 -8.70 -5.83 -27.40
C SER A 81 -10.00 -5.35 -28.06
N LEU A 82 -11.09 -5.26 -27.30
CA LEU A 82 -12.40 -4.85 -27.80
C LEU A 82 -12.55 -3.33 -27.89
N ASN A 83 -13.49 -2.90 -28.76
CA ASN A 83 -13.88 -1.49 -28.88
C ASN A 83 -14.70 -1.02 -27.66
N ASN A 84 -14.79 0.30 -27.46
CA ASN A 84 -15.59 0.87 -26.36
C ASN A 84 -17.09 0.87 -26.68
N GLU A 85 -17.66 -0.33 -26.69
CA GLU A 85 -19.07 -0.60 -26.98
C GLU A 85 -19.61 -1.67 -26.01
N GLU A 86 -20.84 -2.11 -26.20
CA GLU A 86 -21.44 -3.19 -25.42
C GLU A 86 -20.76 -4.52 -25.72
N VAL A 87 -20.52 -5.29 -24.66
CA VAL A 87 -19.93 -6.64 -24.69
C VAL A 87 -20.94 -7.61 -24.11
N VAL A 88 -21.12 -8.75 -24.77
CA VAL A 88 -21.96 -9.86 -24.28
C VAL A 88 -21.07 -10.95 -23.70
N LEU A 89 -21.35 -11.32 -22.45
CA LEU A 89 -20.80 -12.51 -21.80
C LEU A 89 -21.86 -13.60 -21.79
N GLU A 90 -21.51 -14.78 -22.29
CA GLU A 90 -22.45 -15.92 -22.37
C GLU A 90 -21.73 -17.23 -22.04
N THR A 91 -22.30 -18.03 -21.13
CA THR A 91 -21.79 -19.38 -20.85
C THR A 91 -22.53 -20.40 -21.72
N ILE A 92 -21.78 -21.26 -22.41
CA ILE A 92 -22.27 -22.40 -23.16
C ILE A 92 -21.38 -23.58 -22.82
N ASP A 93 -21.96 -24.65 -22.31
CA ASP A 93 -21.22 -25.80 -21.77
C ASP A 93 -20.16 -25.32 -20.73
N ASN A 94 -18.93 -25.76 -20.86
CA ASN A 94 -17.80 -25.39 -19.98
C ASN A 94 -16.97 -24.21 -20.53
N PHE A 95 -17.58 -23.29 -21.28
CA PHE A 95 -16.88 -22.16 -21.88
C PHE A 95 -17.60 -20.83 -21.63
N LEU A 96 -16.83 -19.80 -21.34
CA LEU A 96 -17.27 -18.41 -21.37
C LEU A 96 -17.00 -17.83 -22.77
N PHE A 97 -18.05 -17.37 -23.41
CA PHE A 97 -17.98 -16.63 -24.67
C PHE A 97 -18.03 -15.13 -24.37
N VAL A 98 -17.08 -14.40 -24.96
CA VAL A 98 -17.05 -12.94 -24.99
C VAL A 98 -17.32 -12.50 -26.41
N ARG A 99 -18.40 -11.73 -26.62
CA ARG A 99 -18.85 -11.33 -27.97
C ARG A 99 -18.99 -9.82 -28.06
N GLN A 100 -18.57 -9.29 -29.20
CA GLN A 100 -18.84 -7.92 -29.59
C GLN A 100 -19.00 -7.86 -31.13
N LYS A 101 -20.18 -7.52 -31.62
CA LYS A 101 -20.50 -7.56 -33.08
C LYS A 101 -20.12 -8.92 -33.72
N SER A 102 -19.20 -8.90 -34.69
CA SER A 102 -18.70 -10.11 -35.35
C SER A 102 -17.57 -10.81 -34.60
N THR A 103 -17.00 -10.16 -33.59
CA THR A 103 -15.90 -10.72 -32.80
C THR A 103 -16.41 -11.66 -31.73
N LYS A 104 -15.79 -12.84 -31.62
CA LYS A 104 -16.14 -13.89 -30.64
C LYS A 104 -14.90 -14.54 -30.10
N TYR A 105 -14.76 -14.53 -28.77
CA TYR A 105 -13.75 -15.30 -28.05
C TYR A 105 -14.40 -16.43 -27.27
N LYS A 106 -13.66 -17.54 -27.11
CA LYS A 106 -14.08 -18.72 -26.34
C LYS A 106 -13.01 -19.00 -25.29
N LEU A 107 -13.36 -18.88 -24.02
CA LEU A 107 -12.44 -19.08 -22.88
C LEU A 107 -12.88 -20.32 -22.11
N PRO A 108 -11.97 -21.26 -21.75
CA PRO A 108 -12.30 -22.39 -20.91
C PRO A 108 -12.64 -21.92 -19.49
N MET A 109 -13.60 -22.59 -18.86
CA MET A 109 -13.99 -22.37 -17.48
C MET A 109 -13.50 -23.50 -16.60
N PHE A 110 -13.21 -23.20 -15.31
CA PHE A 110 -13.18 -24.18 -14.24
C PHE A 110 -14.57 -24.30 -13.61
N ASN A 111 -14.78 -25.36 -12.83
CA ASN A 111 -16.00 -25.48 -12.06
C ASN A 111 -16.09 -24.35 -11.04
N HIS A 112 -17.13 -23.54 -11.11
CA HIS A 112 -17.33 -22.39 -10.24
C HIS A 112 -17.53 -22.77 -8.76
N GLU A 113 -17.98 -24.00 -8.47
CA GLU A 113 -18.15 -24.51 -7.10
C GLU A 113 -16.83 -24.69 -6.35
N ASP A 114 -15.72 -24.87 -7.10
CA ASP A 114 -14.38 -24.98 -6.53
C ASP A 114 -13.78 -23.62 -6.12
N PHE A 115 -14.49 -22.51 -6.41
CA PHE A 115 -13.99 -21.18 -6.05
C PHE A 115 -14.07 -20.95 -4.54
N PRO A 116 -13.00 -20.42 -3.90
CA PRO A 116 -12.96 -20.28 -2.45
C PRO A 116 -14.08 -19.41 -1.90
N ASN A 117 -14.65 -19.85 -0.78
CA ASN A 117 -15.61 -19.06 -0.03
C ASN A 117 -14.95 -17.82 0.60
N PHE A 118 -15.65 -16.71 0.56
CA PHE A 118 -15.21 -15.49 1.22
C PHE A 118 -15.57 -15.52 2.70
N PRO A 119 -14.70 -14.95 3.58
CA PRO A 119 -14.99 -14.84 4.99
C PRO A 119 -16.19 -13.91 5.21
N ASN A 120 -17.00 -14.21 6.22
CA ASN A 120 -18.09 -13.35 6.64
C ASN A 120 -17.67 -12.42 7.80
N THR A 121 -18.50 -11.44 8.12
CA THR A 121 -18.27 -10.48 9.22
C THR A 121 -18.90 -10.91 10.54
N GLU A 122 -19.58 -12.06 10.58
CA GLU A 122 -20.26 -12.55 11.76
C GLU A 122 -19.26 -12.89 12.86
N GLY A 123 -19.54 -12.42 14.08
CA GLY A 123 -18.66 -12.62 15.24
C GLY A 123 -17.35 -11.84 15.23
N LYS A 124 -17.11 -10.95 14.24
CA LYS A 124 -15.91 -10.11 14.19
C LYS A 124 -16.11 -8.77 14.88
N ASN A 125 -15.02 -8.21 15.42
CA ASN A 125 -15.01 -6.88 15.98
C ASN A 125 -15.08 -5.83 14.86
N GLN A 126 -15.78 -4.73 15.11
CA GLN A 126 -15.76 -3.58 14.21
C GLN A 126 -14.60 -2.65 14.58
N PHE A 127 -13.84 -2.23 13.59
CA PHE A 127 -12.80 -1.22 13.74
C PHE A 127 -13.36 0.14 13.30
N ASP A 128 -13.65 0.98 14.28
CA ASP A 128 -14.17 2.32 14.05
C ASP A 128 -13.03 3.27 13.66
N ILE A 129 -12.78 3.39 12.37
CA ILE A 129 -11.86 4.37 11.77
C ILE A 129 -12.42 4.87 10.45
N ASP A 130 -12.23 6.16 10.17
CA ASP A 130 -12.54 6.69 8.86
C ASP A 130 -11.60 6.08 7.82
N SER A 131 -12.17 5.65 6.69
CA SER A 131 -11.42 4.99 5.63
C SER A 131 -10.35 5.88 4.99
N SER A 132 -10.61 7.19 4.91
CA SER A 132 -9.65 8.16 4.40
C SER A 132 -8.48 8.37 5.37
N ASP A 133 -8.76 8.39 6.69
CA ASP A 133 -7.74 8.49 7.72
C ASP A 133 -6.87 7.23 7.76
N LEU A 134 -7.48 6.05 7.66
CA LEU A 134 -6.74 4.78 7.58
C LEU A 134 -5.85 4.74 6.33
N SER A 135 -6.40 5.07 5.17
CA SER A 135 -5.68 5.07 3.91
C SER A 135 -4.51 6.07 3.93
N ARG A 136 -4.76 7.32 4.38
CA ARG A 136 -3.73 8.35 4.50
C ARG A 136 -2.61 7.96 5.47
N SER A 137 -2.97 7.42 6.62
CA SER A 137 -2.01 6.99 7.63
C SER A 137 -1.11 5.86 7.14
N LEU A 138 -1.71 4.85 6.51
CA LEU A 138 -0.96 3.75 5.91
C LEU A 138 -0.04 4.22 4.77
N LYS A 139 -0.48 5.19 3.95
CA LYS A 139 0.31 5.75 2.85
C LYS A 139 1.60 6.41 3.36
N LYS A 140 1.55 7.11 4.51
CA LYS A 140 2.71 7.80 5.10
C LYS A 140 3.83 6.84 5.53
N ILE A 141 3.49 5.62 5.95
CA ILE A 141 4.49 4.64 6.42
C ILE A 141 4.85 3.58 5.37
N LEU A 142 4.03 3.43 4.32
CA LEU A 142 4.19 2.41 3.28
C LEU A 142 5.60 2.32 2.66
N PRO A 143 6.30 3.44 2.37
CA PRO A 143 7.67 3.40 1.84
C PRO A 143 8.69 2.73 2.76
N SER A 144 8.42 2.71 4.07
CA SER A 144 9.31 2.13 5.08
C SER A 144 9.03 0.65 5.39
N ILE A 145 7.98 0.07 4.81
CA ILE A 145 7.66 -1.35 5.00
C ILE A 145 8.48 -2.19 4.03
N ASP A 146 9.13 -3.25 4.53
CA ASP A 146 9.85 -4.22 3.71
C ASP A 146 8.87 -5.05 2.84
N THR A 147 9.39 -5.74 1.85
CA THR A 147 8.57 -6.54 0.92
C THR A 147 8.87 -8.04 1.02
N ASN A 148 10.11 -8.41 1.30
CA ASN A 148 10.58 -9.79 1.34
C ASN A 148 11.54 -10.02 2.51
N ASN A 149 11.25 -9.43 3.67
CA ASN A 149 12.07 -9.63 4.85
C ASN A 149 11.92 -11.08 5.35
N PRO A 150 13.02 -11.78 5.68
CA PRO A 150 12.95 -13.11 6.30
C PRO A 150 12.14 -13.13 7.59
N LYS A 151 12.14 -12.04 8.36
CA LYS A 151 11.27 -11.84 9.50
C LYS A 151 9.93 -11.36 9.00
N TYR A 152 8.97 -12.25 8.86
CA TYR A 152 7.69 -12.02 8.19
C TYR A 152 6.89 -10.87 8.80
N SER A 153 6.98 -10.65 10.13
CA SER A 153 6.33 -9.52 10.82
C SER A 153 6.68 -8.14 10.25
N LEU A 154 7.81 -7.98 9.54
CA LEU A 154 8.24 -6.71 8.96
C LEU A 154 7.71 -6.45 7.55
N ASN A 155 7.00 -7.41 6.95
CA ASN A 155 6.42 -7.29 5.60
C ASN A 155 5.03 -6.62 5.61
N GLY A 156 4.70 -5.90 6.68
CA GLY A 156 3.42 -5.21 6.82
C GLY A 156 3.49 -3.99 7.72
N ALA A 157 2.37 -3.27 7.81
CA ALA A 157 2.17 -2.20 8.76
C ALA A 157 1.64 -2.76 10.07
N PHE A 158 2.29 -2.44 11.17
CA PHE A 158 1.79 -2.70 12.51
C PHE A 158 0.92 -1.52 12.95
N LEU A 159 -0.32 -1.79 13.30
CA LEU A 159 -1.26 -0.84 13.90
C LEU A 159 -1.32 -1.11 15.40
N ASP A 160 -0.92 -0.12 16.18
CA ASP A 160 -0.96 -0.14 17.65
C ASP A 160 -2.03 0.84 18.13
N ILE A 161 -3.21 0.31 18.44
CA ILE A 161 -4.37 1.07 18.85
C ILE A 161 -4.32 1.25 20.36
N LYS A 162 -4.19 2.49 20.80
CA LYS A 162 -4.23 2.92 22.20
C LYS A 162 -5.54 3.64 22.50
N THR A 163 -5.82 3.93 23.75
CA THR A 163 -7.05 4.62 24.19
C THR A 163 -7.19 6.03 23.60
N ASP A 164 -6.10 6.73 23.33
CA ASP A 164 -6.05 8.13 22.89
C ASP A 164 -5.56 8.32 21.45
N LYS A 165 -4.96 7.28 20.84
CA LYS A 165 -4.32 7.38 19.54
C LYS A 165 -4.19 6.03 18.83
N ILE A 166 -3.81 6.09 17.56
CA ILE A 166 -3.42 4.94 16.75
C ILE A 166 -2.03 5.22 16.19
N ASN A 167 -1.06 4.35 16.50
CA ASN A 167 0.25 4.40 15.87
C ASN A 167 0.28 3.43 14.69
N PHE A 168 0.61 3.94 13.52
CA PHE A 168 0.89 3.18 12.32
C PHE A 168 2.39 3.05 12.17
N VAL A 169 2.90 1.83 12.16
CA VAL A 169 4.35 1.57 12.22
C VAL A 169 4.79 0.71 11.04
N GLY A 170 5.86 1.14 10.37
CA GLY A 170 6.48 0.39 9.28
C GLY A 170 7.99 0.46 9.36
N THR A 171 8.69 -0.64 9.06
CA THR A 171 10.16 -0.70 9.09
C THR A 171 10.72 -1.64 8.04
N ASP A 172 11.94 -1.33 7.56
CA ASP A 172 12.78 -2.18 6.72
C ASP A 172 14.11 -2.55 7.41
N THR A 173 14.16 -2.45 8.76
CA THR A 173 15.34 -2.64 9.62
C THR A 173 16.40 -1.52 9.57
N LYS A 174 16.38 -0.67 8.57
CA LYS A 174 17.30 0.47 8.42
C LYS A 174 16.66 1.80 8.77
N ARG A 175 15.35 1.82 8.71
CA ARG A 175 14.49 2.94 9.13
C ARG A 175 13.21 2.43 9.75
N LEU A 176 12.61 3.24 10.61
CA LEU A 176 11.33 2.99 11.26
C LEU A 176 10.46 4.24 11.11
N ALA A 177 9.35 4.13 10.39
CA ALA A 177 8.36 5.18 10.28
C ALA A 177 7.22 4.95 11.27
N ILE A 178 6.81 5.98 11.97
CA ILE A 178 5.67 5.98 12.90
C ILE A 178 4.81 7.18 12.54
N TYR A 179 3.57 6.92 12.13
CA TYR A 179 2.56 7.95 12.01
C TYR A 179 1.54 7.78 13.14
N THR A 180 1.33 8.84 13.90
CA THR A 180 0.37 8.89 15.00
C THR A 180 -0.86 9.65 14.56
N LEU A 181 -2.02 8.99 14.64
CA LEU A 181 -3.34 9.58 14.48
C LEU A 181 -3.96 9.74 15.87
N GLU A 182 -4.19 10.98 16.28
CA GLU A 182 -4.90 11.28 17.54
C GLU A 182 -6.36 10.91 17.35
N LYS A 183 -6.80 9.89 18.08
CA LYS A 183 -8.16 9.35 18.01
C LYS A 183 -8.47 8.59 19.29
N ALA A 184 -9.58 8.96 19.96
CA ALA A 184 -10.09 8.20 21.08
C ALA A 184 -10.63 6.84 20.63
N ASN A 185 -10.25 5.79 21.33
CA ASN A 185 -10.63 4.42 21.06
C ASN A 185 -11.18 3.77 22.34
N ASN A 186 -12.18 2.90 22.18
CA ASN A 186 -12.83 2.23 23.32
C ASN A 186 -12.01 1.04 23.86
N GLN A 187 -11.11 0.50 23.08
CA GLN A 187 -10.31 -0.69 23.42
C GLN A 187 -8.90 -0.55 22.85
N GLU A 188 -7.94 -1.13 23.56
CA GLU A 188 -6.57 -1.28 23.08
C GLU A 188 -6.39 -2.64 22.41
N PHE A 189 -5.83 -2.65 21.22
CA PHE A 189 -5.49 -3.85 20.47
C PHE A 189 -4.44 -3.53 19.42
N SER A 190 -3.91 -4.55 18.79
CA SER A 190 -2.95 -4.37 17.71
C SER A 190 -3.03 -5.49 16.69
N PHE A 191 -2.68 -5.17 15.44
CA PHE A 191 -2.56 -6.15 14.37
C PHE A 191 -1.63 -5.64 13.27
N SER A 192 -1.17 -6.56 12.40
CA SER A 192 -0.31 -6.22 11.28
C SER A 192 -0.98 -6.52 9.95
N ILE A 193 -1.06 -5.50 9.08
CA ILE A 193 -1.64 -5.61 7.73
C ILE A 193 -0.51 -5.85 6.72
N PRO A 194 -0.55 -6.90 5.88
CA PRO A 194 0.46 -7.14 4.86
C PRO A 194 0.59 -5.97 3.87
N LYS A 195 1.82 -5.66 3.44
CA LYS A 195 2.09 -4.57 2.47
C LYS A 195 1.27 -4.69 1.19
N LYS A 196 1.10 -5.91 0.66
CA LYS A 196 0.26 -6.17 -0.52
C LYS A 196 -1.17 -5.68 -0.30
N ALA A 197 -1.76 -6.00 0.86
CA ALA A 197 -3.11 -5.57 1.21
C ALA A 197 -3.21 -4.04 1.31
N ILE A 198 -2.23 -3.38 1.94
CA ILE A 198 -2.19 -1.91 2.05
C ILE A 198 -2.19 -1.25 0.67
N MET A 199 -1.41 -1.79 -0.29
CA MET A 199 -1.36 -1.26 -1.65
C MET A 199 -2.71 -1.36 -2.37
N GLU A 200 -3.49 -2.40 -2.11
CA GLU A 200 -4.82 -2.54 -2.68
C GLU A 200 -5.85 -1.68 -1.92
N MET A 201 -5.75 -1.56 -0.59
CA MET A 201 -6.58 -0.65 0.20
C MET A 201 -6.47 0.81 -0.28
N GLN A 202 -5.27 1.26 -0.70
CA GLN A 202 -5.07 2.61 -1.27
C GLN A 202 -5.91 2.87 -2.54
N LYS A 203 -6.34 1.82 -3.25
CA LYS A 203 -7.16 1.92 -4.46
C LYS A 203 -8.66 1.87 -4.17
N LEU A 204 -9.05 1.38 -2.99
CA LEU A 204 -10.45 1.13 -2.61
C LEU A 204 -10.97 2.10 -1.56
N PHE A 205 -10.11 2.56 -0.64
CA PHE A 205 -10.51 3.26 0.60
C PHE A 205 -10.58 4.77 0.40
N TYR A 206 -11.46 5.24 -0.45
CA TYR A 206 -11.77 6.65 -0.69
C TYR A 206 -13.24 7.01 -0.44
N GLU A 207 -14.10 6.01 -0.13
CA GLU A 207 -15.49 6.19 0.27
C GLU A 207 -15.68 5.66 1.71
N LYS A 208 -16.86 5.88 2.28
CA LYS A 208 -17.21 5.32 3.59
C LYS A 208 -17.22 3.79 3.54
N ILE A 209 -16.47 3.15 4.41
CA ILE A 209 -16.26 1.72 4.47
C ILE A 209 -16.46 1.23 5.90
N GLU A 210 -17.11 0.11 6.07
CA GLU A 210 -17.16 -0.63 7.34
C GLU A 210 -15.97 -1.58 7.40
N ILE A 211 -15.24 -1.59 8.51
CA ILE A 211 -14.05 -2.42 8.70
C ILE A 211 -14.30 -3.35 9.89
N PHE A 212 -14.08 -4.63 9.65
CA PHE A 212 -14.20 -5.69 10.64
C PHE A 212 -12.87 -6.45 10.75
N TYR A 213 -12.56 -6.94 11.95
CA TYR A 213 -11.34 -7.70 12.18
C TYR A 213 -11.52 -8.79 13.22
N ASP A 214 -10.65 -9.78 13.16
CA ASP A 214 -10.36 -10.74 14.22
C ASP A 214 -8.84 -10.95 14.31
N GLN A 215 -8.39 -12.00 14.97
CA GLN A 215 -6.96 -12.31 15.13
C GLN A 215 -6.26 -12.66 13.81
N ASN A 216 -7.00 -13.11 12.78
CA ASN A 216 -6.46 -13.69 11.57
C ASN A 216 -6.70 -12.86 10.32
N MET A 217 -7.73 -12.01 10.31
CA MET A 217 -8.11 -11.31 9.10
C MET A 217 -8.80 -9.95 9.36
N LEU A 218 -8.70 -9.10 8.36
CA LEU A 218 -9.42 -7.84 8.23
C LEU A 218 -10.35 -7.94 7.02
N ILE A 219 -11.61 -7.50 7.20
CA ILE A 219 -12.61 -7.40 6.15
C ILE A 219 -13.05 -5.95 6.07
N ALA A 220 -13.09 -5.42 4.86
CA ALA A 220 -13.59 -4.07 4.59
C ALA A 220 -14.70 -4.15 3.54
N LYS A 221 -15.84 -3.52 3.79
CA LYS A 221 -16.97 -3.57 2.86
C LYS A 221 -17.71 -2.25 2.76
N ASN A 222 -18.30 -2.04 1.59
CA ASN A 222 -19.34 -1.06 1.33
C ASN A 222 -20.38 -1.66 0.36
N GLU A 223 -21.24 -0.83 -0.23
CA GLU A 223 -22.26 -1.32 -1.16
C GLU A 223 -21.69 -1.87 -2.49
N ASN A 224 -20.45 -1.49 -2.87
CA ASN A 224 -19.85 -1.80 -4.16
C ASN A 224 -18.83 -2.93 -4.09
N PHE A 225 -18.22 -3.16 -2.91
CA PHE A 225 -17.24 -4.22 -2.74
C PHE A 225 -17.21 -4.82 -1.33
N GLU A 226 -16.65 -6.02 -1.26
CA GLU A 226 -16.19 -6.66 -0.03
C GLU A 226 -14.75 -7.13 -0.26
N PHE A 227 -13.84 -6.62 0.54
CA PHE A 227 -12.41 -6.88 0.51
C PHE A 227 -12.03 -7.64 1.77
N PHE A 228 -11.13 -8.61 1.67
CA PHE A 228 -10.52 -9.20 2.85
C PHE A 228 -9.01 -9.38 2.67
N THR A 229 -8.30 -9.41 3.78
CA THR A 229 -6.90 -9.80 3.85
C THR A 229 -6.63 -10.59 5.12
N LYS A 230 -5.80 -11.64 5.03
CA LYS A 230 -5.21 -12.22 6.22
C LYS A 230 -4.27 -11.22 6.88
N LEU A 231 -4.23 -11.26 8.21
CA LEU A 231 -3.30 -10.48 9.02
C LEU A 231 -1.99 -11.24 9.22
N ILE A 232 -0.91 -10.52 9.51
CA ILE A 232 0.36 -11.13 9.86
C ILE A 232 0.30 -11.51 11.35
N ASN A 233 0.35 -12.82 11.64
CA ASN A 233 0.26 -13.34 13.00
C ASN A 233 1.59 -13.31 13.77
N ASP A 234 2.71 -13.01 13.10
CA ASP A 234 4.01 -12.86 13.76
C ASP A 234 4.06 -11.60 14.62
N LYS A 235 4.64 -11.74 15.82
CA LYS A 235 4.79 -10.61 16.75
C LYS A 235 5.70 -9.54 16.16
N PHE A 236 5.16 -8.33 16.00
CA PHE A 236 5.94 -7.16 15.60
C PHE A 236 6.96 -6.81 16.71
N PRO A 237 8.20 -6.39 16.36
CA PRO A 237 9.20 -5.97 17.35
C PRO A 237 8.70 -4.82 18.21
N ASP A 238 9.22 -4.73 19.43
CA ASP A 238 8.99 -3.59 20.31
C ASP A 238 9.67 -2.34 19.72
N TYR A 239 8.91 -1.61 18.92
CA TYR A 239 9.39 -0.46 18.16
C TYR A 239 9.70 0.75 19.05
N GLU A 240 9.08 0.85 20.23
CA GLU A 240 9.30 1.96 21.15
C GLU A 240 10.73 1.98 21.71
N LYS A 241 11.36 0.80 21.83
CA LYS A 241 12.74 0.67 22.36
C LYS A 241 13.81 1.27 21.46
N VAL A 242 13.54 1.41 20.17
CA VAL A 242 14.53 1.97 19.23
C VAL A 242 14.39 3.48 19.04
N ILE A 243 13.38 4.10 19.66
CA ILE A 243 13.14 5.53 19.58
C ILE A 243 14.07 6.25 20.55
N PRO A 244 15.03 7.10 20.08
CA PRO A 244 15.86 7.90 20.97
C PRO A 244 15.02 8.89 21.79
N LYS A 245 15.24 8.96 23.09
CA LYS A 245 14.45 9.80 24.01
C LYS A 245 15.04 11.20 24.19
N THR A 246 16.34 11.35 24.00
CA THR A 246 17.07 12.62 24.17
C THR A 246 17.88 12.93 22.93
N PHE A 247 18.11 14.23 22.66
CA PHE A 247 18.85 14.70 21.50
C PHE A 247 19.79 15.83 21.89
N LYS A 248 21.02 15.80 21.38
CA LYS A 248 22.00 16.87 21.54
C LYS A 248 21.62 18.10 20.72
N GLN A 249 21.13 17.87 19.50
CA GLN A 249 20.73 18.94 18.59
C GLN A 249 19.34 18.66 18.01
N LYS A 250 18.56 19.73 17.91
CA LYS A 250 17.25 19.77 17.26
C LYS A 250 17.25 20.93 16.27
N LEU A 251 17.14 20.63 14.98
CA LEU A 251 17.27 21.58 13.89
C LEU A 251 15.99 21.58 13.07
N SER A 252 15.61 22.76 12.56
CA SER A 252 14.41 22.91 11.72
C SER A 252 14.80 23.41 10.35
N PHE A 253 14.33 22.74 9.29
CA PHE A 253 14.69 23.03 7.91
C PHE A 253 13.45 23.12 7.01
N SER A 254 13.59 23.84 5.90
CA SER A 254 12.60 23.90 4.83
C SER A 254 12.49 22.53 4.14
N THR A 255 11.26 22.05 3.98
CA THR A 255 10.97 20.78 3.28
C THR A 255 11.35 20.88 1.81
N GLU A 256 10.97 21.99 1.13
CA GLU A 256 11.22 22.22 -0.29
C GLU A 256 12.71 22.29 -0.61
N ASP A 257 13.47 23.09 0.13
CA ASP A 257 14.92 23.26 -0.10
C ASP A 257 15.68 21.94 0.05
N PHE A 258 15.29 21.13 1.04
CA PHE A 258 15.87 19.79 1.22
C PHE A 258 15.51 18.85 0.09
N ILE A 259 14.24 18.81 -0.34
CA ILE A 259 13.81 17.97 -1.47
C ILE A 259 14.60 18.32 -2.72
N ASP A 260 14.77 19.61 -3.04
CA ASP A 260 15.48 20.05 -4.22
C ASP A 260 16.96 19.68 -4.17
N SER A 261 17.62 19.87 -3.01
CA SER A 261 19.01 19.50 -2.81
C SER A 261 19.21 17.98 -2.94
N LEU A 262 18.32 17.17 -2.32
CA LEU A 262 18.37 15.72 -2.39
C LEU A 262 18.15 15.20 -3.82
N LYS A 263 17.19 15.77 -4.56
CA LYS A 263 16.93 15.40 -5.95
C LYS A 263 18.14 15.65 -6.86
N LYS A 264 18.86 16.78 -6.69
CA LYS A 264 20.06 17.08 -7.46
C LYS A 264 21.14 16.01 -7.28
N ILE A 265 21.35 15.52 -6.06
CA ILE A 265 22.34 14.49 -5.77
C ILE A 265 21.86 13.10 -6.21
N SER A 266 20.56 12.81 -6.08
CA SER A 266 19.99 11.49 -6.37
C SER A 266 20.12 11.05 -7.84
N VAL A 267 20.37 11.98 -8.76
CA VAL A 267 20.64 11.68 -10.18
C VAL A 267 21.94 10.89 -10.36
N VAL A 268 22.92 11.09 -9.47
CA VAL A 268 24.26 10.52 -9.56
C VAL A 268 24.44 9.30 -8.67
N THR A 269 23.80 9.30 -7.48
CA THR A 269 24.04 8.26 -6.47
C THR A 269 22.86 8.07 -5.54
N GLU A 270 22.76 6.87 -4.94
CA GLU A 270 21.79 6.57 -3.88
C GLU A 270 22.26 6.97 -2.48
N LYS A 271 23.58 7.21 -2.30
CA LYS A 271 24.21 7.47 -1.00
C LYS A 271 24.77 8.87 -0.95
N MET A 272 24.66 9.50 0.19
CA MET A 272 25.04 10.89 0.36
C MET A 272 25.61 11.14 1.75
N LYS A 273 26.58 12.05 1.82
CA LYS A 273 27.06 12.65 3.05
C LYS A 273 26.50 14.06 3.16
N LEU A 274 25.91 14.37 4.30
CA LEU A 274 25.43 15.70 4.68
C LEU A 274 26.43 16.29 5.66
N HIS A 275 26.95 17.48 5.36
CA HIS A 275 27.82 18.25 6.27
C HIS A 275 27.01 19.43 6.79
N PHE A 276 26.77 19.46 8.07
CA PHE A 276 26.07 20.57 8.76
C PHE A 276 27.05 21.53 9.37
N ASN A 277 27.26 22.67 8.71
CA ASN A 277 28.06 23.79 9.20
C ASN A 277 27.11 24.85 9.74
N LYS A 278 27.64 25.90 10.39
CA LYS A 278 26.82 26.96 11.00
C LYS A 278 26.01 27.77 9.99
N ASP A 279 26.59 28.05 8.83
CA ASP A 279 26.08 28.94 7.80
C ASP A 279 25.59 28.23 6.54
N LYS A 280 25.79 26.91 6.46
CA LYS A 280 25.34 26.10 5.29
C LYS A 280 25.27 24.62 5.57
N ILE A 281 24.56 23.92 4.68
CA ILE A 281 24.55 22.45 4.58
C ILE A 281 25.15 22.07 3.24
N ILE A 282 26.13 21.15 3.25
CA ILE A 282 26.71 20.60 2.03
C ILE A 282 26.16 19.20 1.82
N PHE A 283 25.62 18.94 0.63
CA PHE A 283 25.12 17.66 0.17
C PHE A 283 26.13 17.09 -0.81
N GLU A 284 26.80 16.00 -0.44
CA GLU A 284 27.87 15.38 -1.22
C GLU A 284 27.51 13.94 -1.55
N GLY A 285 27.44 13.64 -2.85
CA GLY A 285 27.13 12.30 -3.35
C GLY A 285 28.34 11.37 -3.22
N ILE A 286 28.08 10.13 -2.80
CA ILE A 286 29.10 9.07 -2.69
C ILE A 286 28.87 8.09 -3.83
N SER A 287 29.70 8.17 -4.89
CA SER A 287 29.63 7.30 -6.06
C SER A 287 30.80 6.32 -6.08
N LEU A 288 30.57 5.13 -6.65
CA LEU A 288 31.60 4.12 -6.90
C LEU A 288 32.27 4.30 -8.27
N ASP A 289 31.67 5.11 -9.15
CA ASP A 289 32.05 5.23 -10.57
C ASP A 289 32.78 6.55 -10.90
N ASN A 290 33.49 7.14 -9.93
CA ASN A 290 34.18 8.43 -10.07
C ASN A 290 33.29 9.59 -10.52
N MET A 291 31.97 9.47 -10.38
CA MET A 291 31.05 10.60 -10.56
C MET A 291 30.95 11.38 -9.25
N GLU A 292 31.02 12.68 -9.34
CA GLU A 292 30.88 13.58 -8.20
C GLU A 292 29.60 14.39 -8.33
N ALA A 293 28.90 14.56 -7.22
CA ALA A 293 27.76 15.46 -7.13
C ALA A 293 27.83 16.21 -5.80
N LYS A 294 27.76 17.51 -5.87
CA LYS A 294 27.79 18.38 -4.69
C LYS A 294 26.84 19.55 -4.89
N THR A 295 26.07 19.87 -3.87
CA THR A 295 25.29 21.12 -3.80
C THR A 295 25.35 21.69 -2.39
N GLU A 296 25.20 22.99 -2.27
CA GLU A 296 25.23 23.70 -0.99
C GLU A 296 23.92 24.44 -0.79
N LEU A 297 23.42 24.45 0.44
CA LEU A 297 22.27 25.21 0.88
C LEU A 297 22.74 26.25 1.91
N GLU A 298 22.81 27.51 1.50
CA GLU A 298 23.21 28.62 2.33
C GLU A 298 22.10 29.01 3.29
N ILE A 299 22.21 28.61 4.55
CA ILE A 299 21.22 28.90 5.60
C ILE A 299 21.90 28.91 6.96
N GLN A 300 21.39 29.71 7.90
CA GLN A 300 21.75 29.59 9.30
C GLN A 300 21.14 28.28 9.86
N THR A 301 21.98 27.28 10.05
CA THR A 301 21.56 25.94 10.41
C THR A 301 21.10 25.79 11.86
N GLY A 302 21.65 26.67 12.74
CA GLY A 302 21.40 26.59 14.18
C GLY A 302 22.20 25.47 14.89
N VAL A 303 23.18 24.85 14.22
CA VAL A 303 24.01 23.81 14.85
C VAL A 303 24.88 24.41 15.97
N SER A 304 24.95 23.73 17.10
CA SER A 304 25.87 24.04 18.18
C SER A 304 27.29 23.59 17.84
N GLU A 305 27.44 22.44 17.24
CA GLU A 305 28.67 21.84 16.78
C GLU A 305 28.44 21.25 15.38
N GLU A 306 29.43 21.42 14.50
CA GLU A 306 29.40 20.88 13.15
C GLU A 306 29.43 19.35 13.17
N PHE A 307 28.67 18.71 12.30
CA PHE A 307 28.62 17.26 12.23
C PHE A 307 28.27 16.76 10.82
N ASN A 308 28.47 15.47 10.60
CA ASN A 308 28.18 14.82 9.34
C ASN A 308 27.19 13.68 9.53
N LEU A 309 26.32 13.46 8.53
CA LEU A 309 25.47 12.29 8.45
C LEU A 309 25.65 11.62 7.09
N THR A 310 25.87 10.31 7.08
CA THR A 310 25.86 9.53 5.84
C THR A 310 24.55 8.73 5.76
N ILE A 311 23.81 8.94 4.68
CA ILE A 311 22.47 8.40 4.53
C ILE A 311 22.21 7.81 3.15
N LYS A 312 21.20 6.95 3.06
CA LYS A 312 20.55 6.61 1.78
C LYS A 312 19.55 7.72 1.45
N ILE A 313 19.74 8.42 0.31
CA ILE A 313 18.95 9.60 -0.10
C ILE A 313 17.44 9.27 -0.09
N LYS A 314 17.08 8.08 -0.60
CA LYS A 314 15.69 7.62 -0.65
C LYS A 314 14.97 7.70 0.70
N TYR A 315 15.65 7.41 1.82
CA TYR A 315 14.99 7.39 3.13
C TYR A 315 14.48 8.77 3.53
N LEU A 316 15.29 9.79 3.28
CA LEU A 316 14.90 11.16 3.60
C LEU A 316 13.89 11.71 2.58
N LEU A 317 14.04 11.38 1.30
CA LEU A 317 13.04 11.72 0.26
C LEU A 317 11.67 11.10 0.54
N ASP A 318 11.61 9.83 0.92
CA ASP A 318 10.35 9.14 1.26
C ASP A 318 9.63 9.84 2.43
N PHE A 319 10.37 10.32 3.43
CA PHE A 319 9.81 11.11 4.53
C PHE A 319 9.31 12.48 4.04
N LEU A 320 10.17 13.26 3.39
CA LEU A 320 9.86 14.64 2.98
C LEU A 320 8.70 14.72 1.97
N THR A 321 8.57 13.72 1.09
CA THR A 321 7.45 13.65 0.14
C THR A 321 6.14 13.12 0.77
N SER A 322 6.19 12.61 1.99
CA SER A 322 5.03 12.13 2.74
C SER A 322 4.44 13.17 3.70
N ILE A 323 5.10 14.32 3.85
CA ILE A 323 4.64 15.44 4.68
C ILE A 323 4.12 16.58 3.81
N GLU A 324 3.22 17.38 4.37
CA GLU A 324 2.59 18.53 3.70
C GLU A 324 3.11 19.86 4.25
N GLU A 325 3.86 19.82 5.37
CA GLU A 325 4.36 20.99 6.07
C GLU A 325 5.57 21.59 5.36
N GLU A 326 5.66 22.93 5.43
CA GLU A 326 6.78 23.68 4.88
C GLU A 326 8.12 23.38 5.59
N LYS A 327 8.07 22.90 6.83
CA LYS A 327 9.26 22.64 7.66
C LYS A 327 9.18 21.28 8.33
N PHE A 328 10.33 20.69 8.52
CA PHE A 328 10.52 19.49 9.32
C PHE A 328 11.61 19.69 10.37
N THR A 329 11.63 18.83 11.38
CA THR A 329 12.65 18.82 12.43
C THR A 329 13.57 17.63 12.25
N LEU A 330 14.89 17.86 12.29
CA LEU A 330 15.93 16.84 12.34
C LEU A 330 16.55 16.86 13.74
N SER A 331 16.55 15.70 14.41
CA SER A 331 17.09 15.55 15.78
C SER A 331 18.17 14.49 15.79
N VAL A 332 19.36 14.87 16.27
CA VAL A 332 20.56 14.02 16.25
C VAL A 332 21.25 13.98 17.61
N ASN A 333 22.00 12.90 17.85
CA ASN A 333 22.92 12.74 18.96
C ASN A 333 24.36 12.68 18.42
N GLU A 334 24.82 11.50 18.08
CA GLU A 334 26.14 11.25 17.49
C GLU A 334 26.01 10.94 15.99
N PRO A 335 27.00 11.29 15.16
CA PRO A 335 26.96 11.06 13.70
C PRO A 335 26.65 9.61 13.26
N ASN A 336 27.07 8.64 14.07
CA ASN A 336 26.90 7.20 13.79
C ASN A 336 25.69 6.58 14.52
N SER A 337 24.91 7.38 15.22
CA SER A 337 23.71 6.94 15.95
C SER A 337 22.45 7.22 15.13
N ALA A 338 21.39 6.45 15.40
CA ALA A 338 20.08 6.72 14.81
C ALA A 338 19.64 8.16 15.07
N PHE A 339 19.16 8.83 14.05
CA PHE A 339 18.59 10.17 14.13
C PHE A 339 17.12 10.15 13.77
N ILE A 340 16.39 11.19 14.13
CA ILE A 340 14.96 11.29 13.86
C ILE A 340 14.66 12.50 12.99
N VAL A 341 13.80 12.32 12.00
CA VAL A 341 13.11 13.40 11.30
C VAL A 341 11.63 13.37 11.66
N LYS A 342 11.05 14.56 11.93
CA LYS A 342 9.65 14.69 12.37
C LYS A 342 8.94 15.84 11.67
N SER A 343 7.65 15.60 11.36
CA SER A 343 6.68 16.61 10.99
C SER A 343 5.28 16.07 11.32
N GLN A 344 4.36 16.92 11.71
CA GLN A 344 2.94 16.62 12.07
C GLN A 344 2.52 15.13 12.13
N GLY A 345 2.69 14.49 13.28
CA GLY A 345 2.30 13.10 13.50
C GLY A 345 3.23 12.06 12.85
N LEU A 346 4.02 12.40 11.80
CA LEU A 346 4.99 11.49 11.20
C LEU A 346 6.37 11.66 11.83
N SER A 347 6.93 10.56 12.30
CA SER A 347 8.30 10.44 12.77
C SER A 347 9.01 9.34 12.01
N MET A 348 10.23 9.58 11.54
CA MET A 348 11.05 8.55 10.94
C MET A 348 12.41 8.50 11.63
N ILE A 349 12.72 7.34 12.20
CA ILE A 349 14.03 7.01 12.78
C ILE A 349 14.85 6.41 11.64
N ILE A 350 16.04 6.94 11.39
CA ILE A 350 16.92 6.51 10.30
C ILE A 350 18.26 6.11 10.89
N MET A 351 18.74 4.92 10.52
CA MET A 351 20.10 4.49 10.82
C MET A 351 21.05 5.11 9.80
N PRO A 352 22.07 5.87 10.23
CA PRO A 352 23.10 6.35 9.32
C PRO A 352 23.89 5.18 8.75
N MET A 353 24.51 5.40 7.60
CA MET A 353 25.43 4.44 7.00
C MET A 353 26.82 4.65 7.59
N ILE A 354 27.48 3.56 7.93
CA ILE A 354 28.90 3.57 8.28
C ILE A 354 29.67 3.27 7.01
N LEU A 355 30.57 4.17 6.63
CA LEU A 355 31.45 4.03 5.46
C LEU A 355 32.71 3.26 5.83
#